data_35bd349dcb529cbdc1f473059b2b6b4d
#
_entry.id   35bd349dcb529cbdc1f473059b2b6b4d
#
_cell.length_a   1.000
_cell.length_b   1.000
_cell.length_c   1.000
_cell.angle_alpha   90.00
_cell.angle_beta   90.00
_cell.angle_gamma   90.00
#
_symmetry.space_group_name_H-M   'P 1'
#
loop_
_entity.id
_entity.type
_entity.pdbx_description
1 polymer ?
#
loop_
_entity_poly.entity_id
_entity_poly.type
_entity_poly.pdbx_seq_one_letter_code
_entity_poly.pdbx_strand_id
1 'polypeptide(L)'
;LAIKDSIDYGFTTEQQIKSVLKKKGLFPEGKSLKDINVRSIEKILAQYPFIKNAECYITSGNKVNIEIYQRIPVIRVISDNGDNYYIDDEGKVMDYTDQAVHVAIATGFIDRKFAQNELYELGKYIRTNPFWKSQVEQIHVTPKKEIEIVPRVGDQILFLGKIDDYTENFSKLQK
;
A
#
# COMPACT_ATOMS: atom_id res chain seq x y z
N LEU A 1 -15.43 -7.45 -14.64
CA LEU A 1 -14.65 -6.97 -13.52
C LEU A 1 -13.18 -6.84 -13.98
N ALA A 2 -12.59 -5.70 -13.81
CA ALA A 2 -11.17 -5.48 -14.05
C ALA A 2 -10.54 -4.85 -12.81
N ILE A 3 -9.41 -5.42 -12.36
CA ILE A 3 -8.59 -4.85 -11.30
C ILE A 3 -7.40 -4.20 -11.98
N LYS A 4 -7.27 -2.88 -11.83
CA LYS A 4 -6.15 -2.10 -12.33
C LYS A 4 -5.02 -2.16 -11.31
N ASP A 5 -3.77 -2.02 -11.77
CA ASP A 5 -2.56 -2.01 -10.93
C ASP A 5 -2.31 -3.30 -10.12
N SER A 6 -2.86 -4.44 -10.57
CA SER A 6 -2.74 -5.72 -9.88
C SER A 6 -1.40 -6.44 -10.08
N ILE A 7 -0.52 -5.93 -10.94
CA ILE A 7 0.65 -6.67 -11.43
C ILE A 7 1.71 -6.86 -10.32
N ASP A 8 1.84 -5.92 -9.38
CA ASP A 8 2.88 -5.97 -8.34
C ASP A 8 2.34 -6.16 -6.90
N TYR A 9 1.05 -5.92 -6.65
CA TYR A 9 0.48 -5.86 -5.29
C TYR A 9 -0.96 -6.36 -5.27
N GLY A 10 -1.14 -7.68 -5.37
CA GLY A 10 -2.46 -8.29 -5.40
C GLY A 10 -3.16 -8.32 -4.04
N PHE A 11 -3.50 -7.16 -3.44
CA PHE A 11 -4.28 -7.12 -2.19
C PHE A 11 -5.69 -7.67 -2.33
N THR A 12 -6.21 -7.70 -3.54
CA THR A 12 -7.60 -8.07 -3.77
C THR A 12 -7.71 -8.87 -5.05
N THR A 13 -8.35 -10.02 -4.96
CA THR A 13 -8.66 -10.84 -6.12
C THR A 13 -10.08 -10.57 -6.61
N GLU A 14 -10.35 -10.86 -7.88
CA GLU A 14 -11.71 -10.80 -8.42
C GLU A 14 -12.70 -11.63 -7.60
N GLN A 15 -12.26 -12.79 -7.08
CA GLN A 15 -13.11 -13.66 -6.28
C GLN A 15 -13.49 -13.02 -4.95
N GLN A 16 -12.58 -12.31 -4.31
CA GLN A 16 -12.85 -11.58 -3.07
C GLN A 16 -13.87 -10.46 -3.31
N ILE A 17 -13.70 -9.67 -4.38
CA ILE A 17 -14.64 -8.61 -4.75
C ILE A 17 -16.03 -9.21 -5.06
N LYS A 18 -16.11 -10.26 -5.85
CA LYS A 18 -17.36 -10.97 -6.13
C LYS A 18 -18.03 -11.46 -4.85
N SER A 19 -17.26 -12.04 -3.93
CA SER A 19 -17.76 -12.51 -2.63
C SER A 19 -18.34 -11.37 -1.78
N VAL A 20 -17.64 -10.25 -1.72
CA VAL A 20 -18.10 -9.04 -1.00
C VAL A 20 -19.43 -8.55 -1.57
N LEU A 21 -19.50 -8.36 -2.88
CA LEU A 21 -20.71 -7.88 -3.54
C LEU A 21 -21.89 -8.86 -3.39
N LYS A 22 -21.64 -10.17 -3.44
CA LYS A 22 -22.65 -11.20 -3.16
C LYS A 22 -23.15 -11.13 -1.73
N LYS A 23 -22.28 -11.05 -0.74
CA LYS A 23 -22.65 -10.93 0.69
C LYS A 23 -23.50 -9.68 0.96
N LYS A 24 -23.27 -8.59 0.23
CA LYS A 24 -24.04 -7.34 0.35
C LYS A 24 -25.27 -7.31 -0.55
N GLY A 25 -25.56 -8.36 -1.31
CA GLY A 25 -26.68 -8.41 -2.23
C GLY A 25 -26.55 -7.46 -3.43
N LEU A 26 -25.35 -6.97 -3.71
CA LEU A 26 -25.07 -5.98 -4.76
C LEU A 26 -24.42 -6.60 -6.02
N PHE A 27 -24.20 -7.91 -6.02
CA PHE A 27 -23.60 -8.57 -7.19
C PHE A 27 -24.59 -8.51 -8.38
N PRO A 28 -24.16 -7.98 -9.54
CA PRO A 28 -25.11 -7.63 -10.62
C PRO A 28 -25.59 -8.81 -11.45
N GLU A 29 -24.89 -9.95 -11.42
CA GLU A 29 -25.21 -11.11 -12.25
C GLU A 29 -26.61 -11.67 -11.92
N GLY A 30 -27.42 -11.88 -12.95
CA GLY A 30 -28.80 -12.38 -12.83
C GLY A 30 -29.82 -11.34 -12.39
N LYS A 31 -29.45 -10.07 -12.24
CA LYS A 31 -30.36 -8.98 -11.90
C LYS A 31 -30.83 -8.21 -13.13
N SER A 32 -32.04 -7.64 -13.06
CA SER A 32 -32.47 -6.64 -14.04
C SER A 32 -31.60 -5.38 -13.93
N LEU A 33 -31.30 -4.75 -15.06
CA LEU A 33 -30.55 -3.50 -15.08
C LEU A 33 -31.14 -2.39 -14.22
N LYS A 34 -32.50 -2.39 -14.08
CA LYS A 34 -33.22 -1.42 -13.24
C LYS A 34 -32.93 -1.61 -11.75
N ASP A 35 -32.54 -2.83 -11.35
CA ASP A 35 -32.30 -3.19 -9.96
C ASP A 35 -30.81 -3.06 -9.59
N ILE A 36 -29.95 -2.71 -10.57
CA ILE A 36 -28.51 -2.55 -10.35
C ILE A 36 -28.22 -1.11 -9.95
N ASN A 37 -27.81 -0.93 -8.70
CA ASN A 37 -27.37 0.36 -8.18
C ASN A 37 -25.85 0.47 -8.23
N VAL A 38 -25.34 1.06 -9.31
CA VAL A 38 -23.89 1.25 -9.53
C VAL A 38 -23.23 2.07 -8.43
N ARG A 39 -23.89 3.13 -7.94
CA ARG A 39 -23.36 3.97 -6.86
C ARG A 39 -23.22 3.21 -5.53
N SER A 40 -24.14 2.29 -5.24
CA SER A 40 -24.04 1.44 -4.05
C SER A 40 -22.89 0.45 -4.16
N ILE A 41 -22.60 -0.07 -5.35
CA ILE A 41 -21.44 -0.92 -5.61
C ILE A 41 -20.15 -0.14 -5.35
N GLU A 42 -19.99 1.04 -5.95
CA GLU A 42 -18.83 1.91 -5.76
C GLU A 42 -18.62 2.27 -4.28
N LYS A 43 -19.71 2.70 -3.60
CA LYS A 43 -19.67 3.07 -2.18
C LYS A 43 -19.22 1.93 -1.27
N ILE A 44 -19.70 0.71 -1.52
CA ILE A 44 -19.28 -0.46 -0.73
C ILE A 44 -17.84 -0.81 -0.99
N LEU A 45 -17.40 -0.77 -2.24
CA LEU A 45 -16.01 -1.07 -2.59
C LEU A 45 -15.05 -0.03 -2.03
N ALA A 46 -15.41 1.26 -2.03
CA ALA A 46 -14.59 2.33 -1.46
C ALA A 46 -14.39 2.24 0.06
N GLN A 47 -15.15 1.39 0.77
CA GLN A 47 -14.94 1.15 2.21
C GLN A 47 -13.79 0.19 2.51
N TYR A 48 -13.24 -0.47 1.50
CA TYR A 48 -12.13 -1.42 1.70
C TYR A 48 -10.79 -0.69 1.72
N PRO A 49 -9.94 -0.96 2.73
CA PRO A 49 -8.69 -0.21 2.97
C PRO A 49 -7.74 -0.17 1.78
N PHE A 50 -7.75 -1.21 0.95
CA PHE A 50 -6.83 -1.34 -0.21
C PHE A 50 -7.44 -0.88 -1.53
N ILE A 51 -8.67 -0.39 -1.53
CA ILE A 51 -9.29 0.16 -2.72
C ILE A 51 -9.16 1.67 -2.69
N LYS A 52 -8.45 2.20 -3.68
CA LYS A 52 -8.28 3.64 -3.87
C LYS A 52 -9.51 4.26 -4.50
N ASN A 53 -10.03 3.60 -5.54
CA ASN A 53 -11.22 4.01 -6.28
C ASN A 53 -11.90 2.78 -6.89
N ALA A 54 -13.19 2.86 -7.06
CA ALA A 54 -13.99 1.86 -7.78
C ALA A 54 -14.96 2.60 -8.71
N GLU A 55 -14.95 2.23 -9.97
CA GLU A 55 -15.83 2.77 -11.00
C GLU A 55 -16.76 1.65 -11.50
N CYS A 56 -18.06 1.90 -11.48
CA CYS A 56 -19.06 0.95 -11.94
C CYS A 56 -19.96 1.62 -12.97
N TYR A 57 -20.06 1.03 -14.15
CA TYR A 57 -20.90 1.56 -15.21
C TYR A 57 -21.54 0.45 -16.06
N ILE A 58 -22.66 0.79 -16.67
CA ILE A 58 -23.41 -0.09 -17.56
C ILE A 58 -23.08 0.31 -19.00
N THR A 59 -22.63 -0.65 -19.81
CA THR A 59 -22.34 -0.43 -21.23
C THR A 59 -23.59 -0.54 -22.08
N SER A 60 -23.53 -0.05 -23.33
CA SER A 60 -24.61 -0.16 -24.32
C SER A 60 -25.01 -1.62 -24.63
N GLY A 61 -24.13 -2.59 -24.35
CA GLY A 61 -24.42 -4.03 -24.47
C GLY A 61 -25.03 -4.66 -23.22
N ASN A 62 -25.62 -3.88 -22.31
CA ASN A 62 -26.22 -4.34 -21.07
C ASN A 62 -25.26 -5.12 -20.14
N LYS A 63 -23.97 -4.83 -20.21
CA LYS A 63 -22.96 -5.41 -19.34
C LYS A 63 -22.58 -4.42 -18.24
N VAL A 64 -22.46 -4.92 -17.01
CA VAL A 64 -21.96 -4.14 -15.87
C VAL A 64 -20.44 -4.30 -15.81
N ASN A 65 -19.74 -3.19 -15.96
CA ASN A 65 -18.30 -3.13 -15.77
C ASN A 65 -18.00 -2.54 -14.40
N ILE A 66 -17.07 -3.17 -13.70
CA ILE A 66 -16.53 -2.70 -12.41
C ILE A 66 -15.01 -2.63 -12.57
N GLU A 67 -14.47 -1.44 -12.50
CA GLU A 67 -13.02 -1.18 -12.50
C GLU A 67 -12.58 -0.79 -11.11
N ILE A 68 -11.54 -1.43 -10.62
CA ILE A 68 -11.02 -1.23 -9.26
C ILE A 68 -9.59 -0.77 -9.37
N TYR A 69 -9.31 0.36 -8.74
CA TYR A 69 -7.98 0.92 -8.56
C TYR A 69 -7.53 0.62 -7.14
N GLN A 70 -6.41 -0.09 -6.98
CA GLN A 70 -5.89 -0.45 -5.67
C GLN A 70 -4.99 0.65 -5.12
N ARG A 71 -4.93 0.75 -3.78
CA ARG A 71 -3.89 1.52 -3.09
C ARG A 71 -2.59 0.72 -3.16
N ILE A 72 -1.49 1.42 -3.35
CA ILE A 72 -0.18 0.80 -3.50
C ILE A 72 0.64 1.11 -2.25
N PRO A 73 0.94 0.14 -1.38
CA PRO A 73 1.75 0.39 -0.20
C PRO A 73 3.20 0.68 -0.60
N VAL A 74 3.80 1.61 0.09
CA VAL A 74 5.19 2.03 -0.07
C VAL A 74 6.05 1.50 1.07
N ILE A 75 5.53 1.57 2.30
CA ILE A 75 6.22 1.15 3.51
C ILE A 75 5.21 0.66 4.55
N ARG A 76 5.59 -0.34 5.34
CA ARG A 76 4.85 -0.75 6.53
C ARG A 76 5.46 -0.11 7.75
N VAL A 77 4.65 0.45 8.62
CA VAL A 77 5.07 1.05 9.88
C VAL A 77 4.62 0.18 11.05
N ILE A 78 5.56 -0.18 11.91
CA ILE A 78 5.33 -0.84 13.19
C ILE A 78 6.05 0.00 14.24
N SER A 79 5.33 0.93 14.83
CA SER A 79 5.89 1.89 15.76
C SER A 79 5.95 1.36 17.20
N ASP A 80 6.86 1.87 18.00
CA ASP A 80 7.02 1.51 19.44
C ASP A 80 5.79 1.85 20.29
N ASN A 81 4.92 2.74 19.80
CA ASN A 81 3.63 3.04 20.46
C ASN A 81 2.54 1.98 20.21
N GLY A 82 2.84 0.93 19.41
CA GLY A 82 1.91 -0.14 19.05
C GLY A 82 1.13 0.10 17.74
N ASP A 83 1.33 1.22 17.06
CA ASP A 83 0.71 1.47 15.75
C ASP A 83 1.27 0.50 14.70
N ASN A 84 0.36 -0.07 13.88
CA ASN A 84 0.71 -0.96 12.78
C ASN A 84 -0.17 -0.62 11.56
N TYR A 85 0.44 -0.06 10.52
CA TYR A 85 -0.25 0.42 9.33
C TYR A 85 0.70 0.48 8.13
N TYR A 86 0.15 0.75 6.95
CA TYR A 86 0.94 1.06 5.75
C TYR A 86 0.85 2.55 5.42
N ILE A 87 1.84 3.05 4.71
CA ILE A 87 1.76 4.31 3.96
C ILE A 87 1.68 3.94 2.48
N ASP A 88 0.70 4.49 1.78
CA ASP A 88 0.51 4.26 0.35
C ASP A 88 1.33 5.22 -0.53
N ASP A 89 1.20 5.05 -1.85
CA ASP A 89 1.90 5.84 -2.88
C ASP A 89 1.46 7.31 -2.97
N GLU A 90 0.43 7.69 -2.19
CA GLU A 90 0.00 9.09 -2.01
C GLU A 90 0.42 9.66 -0.64
N GLY A 91 1.21 8.93 0.16
CA GLY A 91 1.61 9.34 1.50
C GLY A 91 0.49 9.23 2.54
N LYS A 92 -0.60 8.51 2.21
CA LYS A 92 -1.74 8.35 3.12
C LYS A 92 -1.62 7.08 3.95
N VAL A 93 -2.12 7.15 5.18
CA VAL A 93 -2.23 5.97 6.05
C VAL A 93 -3.24 4.99 5.43
N MET A 94 -2.86 3.72 5.41
CA MET A 94 -3.68 2.60 5.01
C MET A 94 -3.66 1.56 6.12
N ASP A 95 -4.83 1.11 6.56
CA ASP A 95 -4.94 0.17 7.66
C ASP A 95 -4.21 -1.14 7.37
N TYR A 96 -3.69 -1.75 8.43
CA TYR A 96 -3.02 -3.04 8.33
C TYR A 96 -3.98 -4.13 7.81
N THR A 97 -3.42 -5.04 7.03
CA THR A 97 -4.09 -6.23 6.52
C THR A 97 -3.18 -7.45 6.71
N ASP A 98 -3.78 -8.60 6.97
CA ASP A 98 -3.07 -9.88 7.09
C ASP A 98 -2.53 -10.41 5.75
N GLN A 99 -2.78 -9.72 4.66
CA GLN A 99 -2.23 -10.11 3.36
C GLN A 99 -0.74 -9.79 3.29
N ALA A 100 0.04 -10.74 2.77
CA ALA A 100 1.46 -10.56 2.60
C ALA A 100 1.77 -9.48 1.55
N VAL A 101 2.53 -8.47 1.97
CA VAL A 101 2.96 -7.37 1.12
C VAL A 101 4.47 -7.24 1.23
N HIS A 102 5.15 -7.29 0.11
CA HIS A 102 6.59 -7.10 0.05
C HIS A 102 6.96 -5.62 -0.06
N VAL A 103 7.03 -4.97 1.10
CA VAL A 103 7.52 -3.60 1.25
C VAL A 103 8.49 -3.55 2.43
N ALA A 104 9.38 -2.57 2.45
CA ALA A 104 10.24 -2.34 3.60
C ALA A 104 9.41 -2.09 4.86
N ILE A 105 9.89 -2.59 6.00
CA ILE A 105 9.23 -2.42 7.30
C ILE A 105 9.97 -1.34 8.08
N ALA A 106 9.26 -0.30 8.50
CA ALA A 106 9.80 0.71 9.40
C ALA A 106 9.38 0.44 10.84
N THR A 107 10.34 0.44 11.75
CA THR A 107 10.15 0.19 13.19
C THR A 107 10.74 1.31 14.04
N GLY A 108 10.39 1.37 15.32
CA GLY A 108 10.98 2.29 16.28
C GLY A 108 10.13 3.53 16.56
N PHE A 109 10.76 4.65 16.81
CA PHE A 109 10.12 5.89 17.25
C PHE A 109 9.49 6.66 16.09
N ILE A 110 8.35 6.18 15.60
CA ILE A 110 7.65 6.72 14.43
C ILE A 110 6.30 7.29 14.87
N ASP A 111 6.11 8.59 14.68
CA ASP A 111 4.80 9.23 14.73
C ASP A 111 4.18 9.35 13.32
N ARG A 112 2.87 9.56 13.26
CA ARG A 112 2.15 9.58 11.97
C ARG A 112 2.60 10.70 11.03
N LYS A 113 2.98 11.86 11.57
CA LYS A 113 3.45 12.98 10.75
C LYS A 113 4.78 12.64 10.09
N PHE A 114 5.73 12.11 10.87
CA PHE A 114 7.01 11.65 10.34
C PHE A 114 6.84 10.52 9.31
N ALA A 115 5.91 9.58 9.57
CA ALA A 115 5.64 8.49 8.64
C ALA A 115 5.08 8.98 7.29
N GLN A 116 4.17 9.95 7.30
CA GLN A 116 3.49 10.46 6.10
C GLN A 116 4.32 11.46 5.28
N ASN A 117 5.39 11.97 5.85
CA ASN A 117 6.29 12.92 5.18
C ASN A 117 7.66 12.28 4.93
N GLU A 118 8.56 12.39 5.91
CA GLU A 118 9.97 12.05 5.73
C GLU A 118 10.16 10.57 5.44
N LEU A 119 9.48 9.69 6.19
CA LEU A 119 9.59 8.24 6.01
C LEU A 119 8.93 7.77 4.71
N TYR A 120 7.85 8.42 4.29
CA TYR A 120 7.22 8.18 3.00
C TYR A 120 8.19 8.45 1.83
N GLU A 121 8.88 9.59 1.84
CA GLU A 121 9.85 9.92 0.79
C GLU A 121 11.02 8.92 0.76
N LEU A 122 11.53 8.51 1.91
CA LEU A 122 12.54 7.46 2.01
C LEU A 122 12.03 6.12 1.46
N GLY A 123 10.83 5.70 1.86
CA GLY A 123 10.20 4.47 1.37
C GLY A 123 9.98 4.49 -0.14
N LYS A 124 9.53 5.63 -0.68
CA LYS A 124 9.36 5.83 -2.11
C LYS A 124 10.70 5.74 -2.86
N TYR A 125 11.75 6.36 -2.34
CA TYR A 125 13.10 6.26 -2.90
C TYR A 125 13.57 4.81 -2.96
N ILE A 126 13.48 4.08 -1.85
CA ILE A 126 13.87 2.66 -1.78
C ILE A 126 13.07 1.84 -2.80
N ARG A 127 11.76 2.04 -2.86
CA ARG A 127 10.86 1.29 -3.76
C ARG A 127 11.16 1.54 -5.24
N THR A 128 11.47 2.78 -5.61
CA THR A 128 11.73 3.15 -7.01
C THR A 128 13.14 2.83 -7.48
N ASN A 129 14.06 2.57 -6.56
CA ASN A 129 15.42 2.15 -6.88
C ASN A 129 15.52 0.61 -6.85
N PRO A 130 15.76 -0.08 -8.01
CA PRO A 130 15.77 -1.55 -8.06
C PRO A 130 16.80 -2.19 -7.14
N PHE A 131 17.97 -1.56 -6.95
CA PHE A 131 19.00 -2.05 -6.04
C PHE A 131 18.52 -2.01 -4.59
N TRP A 132 18.11 -0.83 -4.09
CA TRP A 132 17.67 -0.69 -2.71
C TRP A 132 16.38 -1.46 -2.41
N LYS A 133 15.46 -1.56 -3.37
CA LYS A 133 14.26 -2.40 -3.25
C LYS A 133 14.60 -3.86 -2.96
N SER A 134 15.71 -4.36 -3.52
CA SER A 134 16.15 -5.75 -3.30
C SER A 134 16.94 -5.93 -2.01
N GLN A 135 17.58 -4.87 -1.51
CA GLN A 135 18.51 -4.95 -0.38
C GLN A 135 17.89 -4.58 0.95
N VAL A 136 16.97 -3.60 0.99
CA VAL A 136 16.40 -3.12 2.26
C VAL A 136 15.27 -4.04 2.72
N GLU A 137 15.41 -4.61 3.90
CA GLU A 137 14.36 -5.37 4.57
C GLU A 137 13.64 -4.50 5.59
N GLN A 138 14.41 -3.83 6.45
CA GLN A 138 13.86 -3.04 7.55
C GLN A 138 14.58 -1.70 7.68
N ILE A 139 13.82 -0.71 8.12
CA ILE A 139 14.28 0.63 8.50
C ILE A 139 14.00 0.78 9.99
N HIS A 140 15.00 1.04 10.80
CA HIS A 140 14.79 1.35 12.21
C HIS A 140 14.97 2.85 12.44
N VAL A 141 14.00 3.45 13.13
CA VAL A 141 14.00 4.88 13.48
C VAL A 141 14.34 5.01 14.95
N THR A 142 15.48 5.62 15.25
CA THR A 142 15.92 5.86 16.64
C THR A 142 15.08 6.96 17.32
N PRO A 143 15.17 7.13 18.67
CA PRO A 143 14.51 8.24 19.36
C PRO A 143 14.94 9.63 18.87
N LYS A 144 16.15 9.74 18.28
CA LYS A 144 16.66 10.98 17.68
C LYS A 144 16.23 11.19 16.23
N LYS A 145 15.35 10.32 15.71
CA LYS A 145 14.92 10.31 14.29
C LYS A 145 16.07 10.03 13.31
N GLU A 146 17.09 9.34 13.76
CA GLU A 146 18.15 8.81 12.90
C GLU A 146 17.71 7.47 12.31
N ILE A 147 18.20 7.15 11.13
CA ILE A 147 17.82 5.98 10.34
C ILE A 147 18.90 4.94 10.36
N GLU A 148 18.53 3.73 10.69
CA GLU A 148 19.32 2.52 10.55
C GLU A 148 18.64 1.59 9.55
N ILE A 149 19.41 1.05 8.61
CA ILE A 149 18.94 0.12 7.58
C ILE A 149 19.39 -1.27 7.93
N VAL A 150 18.46 -2.20 7.98
CA VAL A 150 18.74 -3.64 8.06
C VAL A 150 18.61 -4.22 6.66
N PRO A 151 19.68 -4.69 6.06
CA PRO A 151 19.64 -5.31 4.75
C PRO A 151 19.00 -6.70 4.81
N ARG A 152 18.50 -7.15 3.67
CA ARG A 152 17.87 -8.48 3.52
C ARG A 152 18.90 -9.62 3.61
N VAL A 153 20.15 -9.34 3.28
CA VAL A 153 21.24 -10.29 3.29
C VAL A 153 22.43 -9.71 4.09
N GLY A 154 22.93 -10.49 5.04
CA GLY A 154 24.02 -10.10 5.94
C GLY A 154 23.54 -9.64 7.31
N ASP A 155 24.45 -9.64 8.27
CA ASP A 155 24.17 -9.29 9.68
C ASP A 155 24.53 -7.82 10.01
N GLN A 156 24.73 -6.99 8.96
CA GLN A 156 25.19 -5.62 9.11
C GLN A 156 24.00 -4.69 9.32
N ILE A 157 24.14 -3.74 10.24
CA ILE A 157 23.25 -2.60 10.36
C ILE A 157 23.96 -1.40 9.73
N LEU A 158 23.33 -0.79 8.75
CA LEU A 158 23.88 0.36 8.04
C LEU A 158 23.31 1.63 8.68
N PHE A 159 24.15 2.41 9.33
CA PHE A 159 23.74 3.69 9.90
C PHE A 159 23.67 4.75 8.79
N LEU A 160 22.44 5.15 8.46
CA LEU A 160 22.18 6.16 7.44
C LEU A 160 22.24 7.58 8.02
N GLY A 161 22.05 7.74 9.32
CA GLY A 161 22.03 9.04 9.99
C GLY A 161 20.70 9.76 9.84
N LYS A 162 20.74 11.09 9.73
CA LYS A 162 19.54 11.90 9.58
C LYS A 162 18.85 11.63 8.26
N ILE A 163 17.52 11.64 8.29
CA ILE A 163 16.71 11.29 7.12
C ILE A 163 16.86 12.31 5.98
N ASP A 164 17.17 13.58 6.28
CA ASP A 164 17.27 14.64 5.27
C ASP A 164 18.38 14.38 4.23
N ASP A 165 19.42 13.61 4.60
CA ASP A 165 20.60 13.34 3.77
C ASP A 165 20.56 11.95 3.10
N TYR A 166 19.39 11.26 3.09
CA TYR A 166 19.32 9.87 2.68
C TYR A 166 19.83 9.62 1.24
N THR A 167 19.55 10.49 0.30
CA THR A 167 19.98 10.30 -1.11
C THR A 167 21.48 10.29 -1.27
N GLU A 168 22.19 11.20 -0.59
CA GLU A 168 23.65 11.27 -0.59
C GLU A 168 24.23 10.05 0.12
N ASN A 169 23.67 9.68 1.28
CA ASN A 169 24.15 8.57 2.08
C ASN A 169 23.97 7.22 1.40
N PHE A 170 22.83 6.99 0.74
CA PHE A 170 22.63 5.80 -0.09
C PHE A 170 23.61 5.74 -1.27
N SER A 171 23.92 6.88 -1.88
CA SER A 171 24.91 6.94 -2.97
C SER A 171 26.34 6.60 -2.49
N LYS A 172 26.68 6.93 -1.25
CA LYS A 172 27.97 6.54 -0.63
C LYS A 172 28.03 5.05 -0.31
N LEU A 173 26.92 4.47 0.15
CA LEU A 173 26.84 3.03 0.49
C LEU A 173 26.86 2.13 -0.75
N GLN A 174 26.57 2.64 -1.93
CA GLN A 174 26.53 1.89 -3.18
C GLN A 174 27.91 1.79 -3.86
N LYS A 175 28.92 2.51 -3.37
CA LYS A 175 30.33 2.49 -3.87
C LYS A 175 31.16 1.45 -3.15
#